data_d8d959c06059afae9c2e2b74b6f31839
#
_entry.id   d8d959c06059afae9c2e2b74b6f31839
#
_cell.length_a   1.000
_cell.length_b   1.000
_cell.length_c   1.000
_cell.angle_alpha   90.00
_cell.angle_beta   90.00
_cell.angle_gamma   90.00
#
_symmetry.space_group_name_H-M   'P 1'
#
loop_
_entity.id
_entity.type
_entity.pdbx_description
1 polymer ?
#
loop_
_entity_poly.entity_id
_entity_poly.type
_entity_poly.pdbx_seq_one_letter_code
_entity_poly.pdbx_strand_id
1 'polypeptide(L)'
;MIDLAMCMTLQNEGFGTYGKTLFFGTSPVLDTGSVTNAEGIWVNANTVGINGDLYTDQLTISSRYFDVIEQGRLMLRLLRFVNNRLHEYCRLTCNPIADIDFVSIRVHPATAIDMDAIDGEGRWVKSIRFNVDYKLSPETVE
;
A
#
# COMPACT_ATOMS: atom_id res chain seq x y z
N MET A 1 9.05 4.46 3.39
CA MET A 1 9.31 3.10 3.93
C MET A 1 8.08 2.42 4.51
N ILE A 2 7.08 3.18 4.95
CA ILE A 2 5.83 2.55 5.40
C ILE A 2 5.07 1.87 4.26
N ASP A 3 5.28 2.31 3.03
CA ASP A 3 4.75 1.64 1.84
C ASP A 3 5.30 0.20 1.70
N LEU A 4 6.59 0.01 1.95
CA LEU A 4 7.18 -1.32 1.97
C LEU A 4 6.61 -2.17 3.12
N ALA A 5 6.47 -1.59 4.30
CA ALA A 5 5.89 -2.29 5.44
C ALA A 5 4.44 -2.72 5.13
N MET A 6 3.69 -1.87 4.45
CA MET A 6 2.33 -2.21 4.01
C MET A 6 2.36 -3.36 2.99
N CYS A 7 3.31 -3.36 2.05
CA CYS A 7 3.47 -4.49 1.13
C CYS A 7 3.71 -5.80 1.88
N MET A 8 4.58 -5.79 2.89
CA MET A 8 4.84 -6.99 3.69
C MET A 8 3.58 -7.46 4.41
N THR A 9 2.80 -6.52 4.94
CA THR A 9 1.53 -6.82 5.61
C THR A 9 0.53 -7.42 4.63
N LEU A 10 0.40 -6.84 3.44
CA LEU A 10 -0.50 -7.36 2.40
C LEU A 10 -0.06 -8.75 1.93
N GLN A 11 1.24 -9.01 1.83
CA GLN A 11 1.74 -10.33 1.51
C GLN A 11 1.35 -11.35 2.58
N ASN A 12 1.51 -11.00 3.85
CA ASN A 12 1.14 -11.87 4.97
C ASN A 12 -0.36 -12.16 4.98
N GLU A 13 -1.18 -11.24 4.49
CA GLU A 13 -2.63 -11.42 4.39
C GLU A 13 -3.07 -12.14 3.11
N GLY A 14 -2.13 -12.51 2.26
CA GLY A 14 -2.45 -13.29 1.06
C GLY A 14 -2.88 -12.48 -0.14
N PHE A 15 -2.60 -11.17 -0.18
CA PHE A 15 -2.95 -10.32 -1.32
C PHE A 15 -2.01 -10.47 -2.49
N GLY A 16 -0.88 -11.11 -2.31
CA GLY A 16 0.09 -11.31 -3.39
C GLY A 16 1.48 -11.64 -2.87
N THR A 17 2.45 -11.58 -3.76
CA THR A 17 3.85 -11.88 -3.45
C THR A 17 4.71 -10.68 -3.81
N TYR A 18 5.50 -10.20 -2.86
CA TYR A 18 6.39 -9.07 -3.07
C TYR A 18 7.38 -9.36 -4.20
N GLY A 19 7.51 -8.41 -5.10
CA GLY A 19 8.36 -8.51 -6.28
C GLY A 19 7.72 -9.20 -7.47
N LYS A 20 6.55 -9.81 -7.31
CA LYS A 20 5.80 -10.47 -8.39
C LYS A 20 4.45 -9.83 -8.65
N THR A 21 3.66 -9.64 -7.61
CA THR A 21 2.31 -9.07 -7.69
C THR A 21 2.07 -7.97 -6.67
N LEU A 22 3.05 -7.72 -5.79
CA LEU A 22 3.04 -6.64 -4.82
C LEU A 22 4.31 -5.83 -4.98
N PHE A 23 4.16 -4.52 -5.13
CA PHE A 23 5.27 -3.59 -5.34
C PHE A 23 5.06 -2.34 -4.49
N PHE A 24 6.13 -1.60 -4.23
CA PHE A 24 6.04 -0.34 -3.50
C PHE A 24 6.88 0.73 -4.18
N GLY A 25 6.65 1.97 -3.78
CA GLY A 25 7.44 3.10 -4.22
C GLY A 25 6.77 3.91 -5.33
N THR A 26 7.52 4.30 -6.33
CA THR A 26 7.04 5.17 -7.40
C THR A 26 5.93 4.52 -8.20
N SER A 27 5.11 5.36 -8.83
CA SER A 27 4.01 4.89 -9.65
C SER A 27 4.52 3.95 -10.75
N PRO A 28 3.88 2.81 -10.91
CA PRO A 28 4.24 1.87 -11.98
C PRO A 28 4.10 2.46 -13.38
N VAL A 29 3.33 3.52 -13.54
CA VAL A 29 3.16 4.20 -14.83
C VAL A 29 4.48 4.78 -15.34
N LEU A 30 5.38 5.13 -14.44
CA LEU A 30 6.67 5.73 -14.78
C LEU A 30 7.76 4.71 -15.03
N ASP A 31 7.50 3.47 -14.72
CA ASP A 31 8.48 2.42 -14.87
C ASP A 31 8.38 1.85 -16.30
N THR A 32 9.51 1.72 -16.98
CA THR A 32 9.59 1.14 -18.32
C THR A 32 10.18 -0.27 -18.28
N GLY A 33 10.47 -0.79 -17.11
CA GLY A 33 11.04 -2.11 -16.96
C GLY A 33 10.01 -3.22 -17.03
N SER A 34 10.48 -4.47 -16.92
CA SER A 34 9.63 -5.65 -17.02
C SER A 34 8.57 -5.73 -15.90
N VAL A 35 8.84 -5.12 -14.77
CA VAL A 35 7.93 -5.15 -13.61
C VAL A 35 6.60 -4.47 -13.94
N THR A 36 6.62 -3.43 -14.77
CA THR A 36 5.40 -2.69 -15.12
C THR A 36 4.43 -3.46 -15.98
N ASN A 37 4.86 -4.54 -16.59
CA ASN A 37 3.97 -5.38 -17.40
C ASN A 37 3.17 -6.37 -16.57
N ALA A 38 3.49 -6.50 -15.28
CA ALA A 38 2.77 -7.43 -14.41
C ALA A 38 1.45 -6.82 -13.96
N GLU A 39 0.43 -7.66 -13.89
CA GLU A 39 -0.77 -7.33 -13.13
C GLU A 39 -0.42 -7.39 -11.64
N GLY A 40 -1.02 -6.53 -10.84
CA GLY A 40 -0.70 -6.55 -9.43
C GLY A 40 -1.15 -5.31 -8.66
N ILE A 41 -0.55 -5.17 -7.49
CA ILE A 41 -0.86 -4.12 -6.53
C ILE A 41 0.41 -3.31 -6.28
N TRP A 42 0.27 -2.00 -6.29
CA TRP A 42 1.34 -1.06 -5.95
C TRP A 42 0.93 -0.24 -4.74
N VAL A 43 1.84 -0.11 -3.79
CA VAL A 43 1.64 0.70 -2.60
C VAL A 43 2.59 1.88 -2.64
N ASN A 44 2.03 3.06 -2.51
CA ASN A 44 2.78 4.30 -2.45
C ASN A 44 2.41 5.06 -1.18
N ALA A 45 3.38 5.71 -0.55
CA ALA A 45 3.17 6.49 0.66
C ALA A 45 3.76 7.88 0.48
N ASN A 46 3.05 8.85 1.03
CA ASN A 46 3.47 10.25 0.98
C ASN A 46 3.19 10.89 2.32
N THR A 47 4.22 11.44 2.96
CA THR A 47 4.05 12.11 4.26
C THR A 47 3.31 13.42 4.07
N VAL A 48 2.17 13.54 4.73
CA VAL A 48 1.29 14.71 4.63
C VAL A 48 1.26 15.54 5.91
N GLY A 49 1.80 15.02 7.01
CA GLY A 49 1.87 15.75 8.26
C GLY A 49 2.91 15.20 9.21
N ILE A 50 3.53 16.08 9.95
CA ILE A 50 4.48 15.74 11.01
C ILE A 50 4.15 16.62 12.21
N ASN A 51 3.95 15.99 13.37
CA ASN A 51 3.69 16.68 14.62
C ASN A 51 4.54 16.06 15.73
N GLY A 52 5.72 16.64 15.95
CA GLY A 52 6.71 16.05 16.86
C GLY A 52 7.24 14.75 16.25
N ASP A 53 7.06 13.65 16.95
CA ASP A 53 7.45 12.32 16.51
C ASP A 53 6.28 11.53 15.89
N LEU A 54 5.12 12.15 15.76
CA LEU A 54 3.95 11.56 15.11
C LEU A 54 3.94 11.94 13.64
N TYR A 55 3.92 10.94 12.78
CA TYR A 55 3.85 11.10 11.33
C TYR A 55 2.49 10.70 10.81
N THR A 56 2.01 11.42 9.81
CA THR A 56 0.82 11.04 9.06
C THR A 56 1.20 10.87 7.61
N ASP A 57 1.00 9.68 7.07
CA ASP A 57 1.22 9.39 5.67
C ASP A 57 -0.11 9.08 4.99
N GLN A 58 -0.25 9.58 3.76
CA GLN A 58 -1.30 9.12 2.88
C GLN A 58 -0.77 7.93 2.10
N LEU A 59 -1.45 6.80 2.23
CA LEU A 59 -1.15 5.61 1.44
C LEU A 59 -2.13 5.52 0.28
N THR A 60 -1.58 5.17 -0.88
CA THR A 60 -2.34 4.85 -2.07
C THR A 60 -2.04 3.42 -2.43
N ILE A 61 -3.05 2.57 -2.44
CA ILE A 61 -2.94 1.19 -2.89
C ILE A 61 -3.63 1.11 -4.24
N SER A 62 -2.83 0.91 -5.28
CA SER A 62 -3.31 0.86 -6.66
C SER A 62 -3.25 -0.55 -7.18
N SER A 63 -4.24 -0.93 -7.96
CA SER A 63 -4.26 -2.20 -8.69
C SER A 63 -4.25 -1.93 -10.17
N ARG A 64 -3.67 -2.87 -10.91
CA ARG A 64 -3.54 -2.77 -12.36
C ARG A 64 -3.88 -4.14 -12.96
N TYR A 65 -5.02 -4.22 -13.65
CA TYR A 65 -5.56 -5.47 -14.14
C TYR A 65 -6.25 -5.30 -15.49
N PHE A 66 -6.20 -6.36 -16.31
CA PHE A 66 -7.01 -6.44 -17.53
C PHE A 66 -8.44 -6.85 -17.23
N ASP A 67 -8.64 -7.76 -16.29
CA ASP A 67 -9.96 -8.28 -15.92
C ASP A 67 -10.62 -7.37 -14.89
N VAL A 68 -11.64 -6.65 -15.31
CA VAL A 68 -12.36 -5.67 -14.48
C VAL A 68 -13.09 -6.35 -13.32
N ILE A 69 -13.62 -7.56 -13.53
CA ILE A 69 -14.36 -8.26 -12.49
C ILE A 69 -13.42 -8.74 -11.40
N GLU A 70 -12.31 -9.33 -11.78
CA GLU A 70 -11.30 -9.79 -10.84
C GLU A 70 -10.70 -8.61 -10.07
N GLN A 71 -10.42 -7.52 -10.75
CA GLN A 71 -9.95 -6.29 -10.11
C GLN A 71 -10.96 -5.74 -9.11
N GLY A 72 -12.25 -5.75 -9.47
CA GLY A 72 -13.29 -5.28 -8.58
C GLY A 72 -13.36 -6.09 -7.29
N ARG A 73 -13.26 -7.40 -7.39
CA ARG A 73 -13.22 -8.28 -6.21
C ARG A 73 -12.00 -8.00 -5.33
N LEU A 74 -10.84 -7.83 -5.95
CA LEU A 74 -9.61 -7.51 -5.24
C LEU A 74 -9.74 -6.18 -4.49
N MET A 75 -10.25 -5.15 -5.16
CA MET A 75 -10.39 -3.82 -4.54
C MET A 75 -11.37 -3.83 -3.38
N LEU A 76 -12.45 -4.60 -3.47
CA LEU A 76 -13.37 -4.76 -2.34
C LEU A 76 -12.72 -5.48 -1.16
N ARG A 77 -11.92 -6.50 -1.43
CA ARG A 77 -11.17 -7.19 -0.39
C ARG A 77 -10.16 -6.26 0.29
N LEU A 78 -9.45 -5.47 -0.49
CA LEU A 78 -8.50 -4.48 0.02
C LEU A 78 -9.21 -3.43 0.88
N LEU A 79 -10.33 -2.91 0.41
CA LEU A 79 -11.11 -1.92 1.13
C LEU A 79 -11.58 -2.46 2.48
N ARG A 80 -12.09 -3.69 2.51
CA ARG A 80 -12.51 -4.35 3.74
C ARG A 80 -11.34 -4.58 4.69
N PHE A 81 -10.22 -5.01 4.17
CA PHE A 81 -9.03 -5.22 4.99
C PHE A 81 -8.59 -3.91 5.64
N VAL A 82 -8.47 -2.84 4.86
CA VAL A 82 -8.05 -1.53 5.36
C VAL A 82 -9.01 -1.01 6.42
N ASN A 83 -10.30 -1.11 6.17
CA ASN A 83 -11.30 -0.49 7.04
C ASN A 83 -11.64 -1.33 8.28
N ASN A 84 -11.50 -2.65 8.19
CA ASN A 84 -11.99 -3.54 9.26
C ASN A 84 -10.89 -4.28 10.00
N ARG A 85 -9.71 -4.45 9.40
CA ARG A 85 -8.67 -5.30 9.98
C ARG A 85 -7.33 -4.63 10.17
N LEU A 86 -6.99 -3.64 9.34
CA LEU A 86 -5.67 -3.01 9.42
C LEU A 86 -5.45 -2.32 10.76
N HIS A 87 -6.52 -1.80 11.38
CA HIS A 87 -6.43 -1.18 12.71
C HIS A 87 -6.01 -2.15 13.81
N GLU A 88 -6.12 -3.45 13.58
CA GLU A 88 -5.67 -4.47 14.54
C GLU A 88 -4.14 -4.55 14.60
N TYR A 89 -3.46 -4.05 13.59
CA TYR A 89 -2.01 -4.01 13.56
C TYR A 89 -1.53 -2.77 14.32
N CYS A 90 -0.91 -3.00 15.46
CA CYS A 90 -0.30 -1.91 16.22
C CYS A 90 1.16 -1.67 15.80
N ARG A 91 1.68 -2.51 14.94
CA ARG A 91 3.05 -2.42 14.44
C ARG A 91 3.11 -2.95 13.01
N LEU A 92 3.76 -2.20 12.12
CA LEU A 92 4.13 -2.66 10.79
C LEU A 92 5.64 -2.70 10.68
N THR A 93 6.17 -3.69 10.01
CA THR A 93 7.62 -3.86 9.90
C THR A 93 8.04 -4.12 8.46
N CYS A 94 9.22 -3.62 8.10
CA CYS A 94 9.86 -3.88 6.82
C CYS A 94 10.79 -5.09 6.85
N ASN A 95 10.97 -5.71 8.01
CA ASN A 95 11.82 -6.89 8.15
C ASN A 95 11.30 -8.04 7.24
N PRO A 96 12.14 -8.78 6.50
CA PRO A 96 13.61 -8.76 6.58
C PRO A 96 14.31 -7.81 5.61
N ILE A 97 13.60 -7.06 4.79
CA ILE A 97 14.22 -6.21 3.77
C ILE A 97 14.93 -5.01 4.41
N ALA A 98 14.27 -4.42 5.40
CA ALA A 98 14.86 -3.34 6.20
C ALA A 98 14.37 -3.51 7.64
N ASP A 99 15.24 -3.23 8.59
CA ASP A 99 14.90 -3.37 10.01
C ASP A 99 14.30 -2.08 10.54
N ILE A 100 13.09 -1.79 10.11
CA ILE A 100 12.35 -0.57 10.44
C ILE A 100 10.97 -0.96 10.94
N ASP A 101 10.60 -0.43 12.10
CA ASP A 101 9.30 -0.63 12.71
C ASP A 101 8.50 0.68 12.78
N PHE A 102 7.26 0.59 12.39
CA PHE A 102 6.26 1.66 12.52
C PHE A 102 5.27 1.22 13.59
N VAL A 103 5.16 2.00 14.66
CA VAL A 103 4.41 1.59 15.86
C VAL A 103 3.27 2.55 16.14
N SER A 104 2.32 2.10 16.93
CA SER A 104 1.12 2.86 17.31
C SER A 104 0.33 3.33 16.06
N ILE A 105 0.13 2.41 15.13
CA ILE A 105 -0.56 2.70 13.89
C ILE A 105 -2.02 3.04 14.17
N ARG A 106 -2.46 4.17 13.65
CA ARG A 106 -3.86 4.54 13.60
C ARG A 106 -4.28 4.70 12.15
N VAL A 107 -5.25 3.91 11.73
CA VAL A 107 -5.71 3.89 10.34
C VAL A 107 -6.98 4.70 10.23
N HIS A 108 -6.98 5.68 9.32
CA HIS A 108 -8.17 6.40 8.94
C HIS A 108 -8.85 5.65 7.79
N PRO A 109 -10.17 5.50 7.80
CA PRO A 109 -10.84 4.67 6.80
C PRO A 109 -10.69 5.20 5.38
N ALA A 110 -10.55 4.27 4.44
CA ALA A 110 -10.71 4.57 3.03
C ALA A 110 -12.21 4.67 2.72
N THR A 111 -12.61 5.71 1.99
CA THR A 111 -14.02 6.02 1.77
C THR A 111 -14.50 5.73 0.35
N ALA A 112 -13.58 5.43 -0.56
CA ALA A 112 -13.93 5.21 -1.96
C ALA A 112 -12.90 4.35 -2.67
N ILE A 113 -13.34 3.73 -3.75
CA ILE A 113 -12.45 3.12 -4.73
C ILE A 113 -12.46 4.03 -5.94
N ASP A 114 -11.29 4.58 -6.29
CA ASP A 114 -11.17 5.48 -7.42
C ASP A 114 -10.68 4.73 -8.65
N MET A 115 -11.28 5.03 -9.80
CA MET A 115 -10.73 4.61 -11.07
C MET A 115 -9.85 5.73 -11.59
N ASP A 116 -8.54 5.53 -11.56
CA ASP A 116 -7.59 6.58 -11.95
C ASP A 116 -7.46 6.71 -13.46
N ALA A 117 -7.21 5.60 -14.15
CA ALA A 117 -6.96 5.63 -15.59
C ALA A 117 -6.94 4.22 -16.19
N ILE A 118 -6.83 4.18 -17.52
CA ILE A 118 -6.35 3.01 -18.25
C ILE A 118 -4.88 3.30 -18.59
N ASP A 119 -3.98 2.38 -18.26
CA ASP A 119 -2.57 2.60 -18.52
C ASP A 119 -2.21 2.37 -20.01
N GLY A 120 -0.95 2.60 -20.36
CA GLY A 120 -0.49 2.45 -21.74
C GLY A 120 -0.57 1.03 -22.29
N GLU A 121 -0.76 0.03 -21.43
CA GLU A 121 -0.90 -1.38 -21.80
C GLU A 121 -2.36 -1.82 -21.88
N GLY A 122 -3.31 -0.92 -21.65
CA GLY A 122 -4.74 -1.22 -21.67
C GLY A 122 -5.29 -1.81 -20.39
N ARG A 123 -4.53 -1.76 -19.31
CA ARG A 123 -4.99 -2.26 -18.01
C ARG A 123 -5.72 -1.17 -17.23
N TRP A 124 -6.77 -1.55 -16.53
CA TRP A 124 -7.49 -0.64 -15.65
C TRP A 124 -6.68 -0.38 -14.38
N VAL A 125 -6.59 0.88 -13.98
CA VAL A 125 -5.93 1.28 -12.74
C VAL A 125 -6.99 1.76 -11.78
N LYS A 126 -7.12 1.08 -10.64
CA LYS A 126 -8.03 1.46 -9.55
C LYS A 126 -7.26 1.59 -8.26
N SER A 127 -7.65 2.53 -7.43
CA SER A 127 -6.92 2.85 -6.20
C SER A 127 -7.84 3.08 -5.03
N ILE A 128 -7.32 2.81 -3.83
CA ILE A 128 -7.87 3.31 -2.58
C ILE A 128 -6.81 4.18 -1.91
N ARG A 129 -7.26 5.24 -1.24
CA ARG A 129 -6.39 6.16 -0.50
C ARG A 129 -6.89 6.29 0.92
N PHE A 130 -5.96 6.30 1.86
CA PHE A 130 -6.27 6.45 3.27
C PHE A 130 -5.04 6.98 4.01
N ASN A 131 -5.27 7.58 5.17
CA ASN A 131 -4.21 8.10 6.00
C ASN A 131 -3.90 7.15 7.14
N VAL A 132 -2.62 7.08 7.50
CA VAL A 132 -2.16 6.38 8.69
C VAL A 132 -1.32 7.31 9.53
N ASP A 133 -1.54 7.28 10.85
CA ASP A 133 -0.70 7.96 11.82
C ASP A 133 0.21 6.92 12.48
N TYR A 134 1.47 7.25 12.63
CA TYR A 134 2.43 6.31 13.21
C TYR A 134 3.60 7.02 13.83
N LYS A 135 4.34 6.29 14.66
CA LYS A 135 5.64 6.69 15.20
C LYS A 135 6.68 5.65 14.80
N LEU A 136 7.91 6.07 14.65
CA LEU A 136 9.02 5.15 14.48
C LEU A 136 9.41 4.59 15.85
N SER A 137 9.77 3.31 15.90
CA SER A 137 10.26 2.72 17.15
C SER A 137 11.60 3.34 17.52
N PRO A 138 11.96 3.39 18.82
CA PRO A 138 13.24 3.99 19.23
C PRO A 138 14.45 3.32 18.57
N GLU A 139 14.38 2.04 18.28
CA GLU A 139 15.46 1.30 17.62
C GLU A 139 15.65 1.69 16.15
N THR A 140 14.62 2.30 15.55
CA THR A 140 14.65 2.70 14.14
C THR A 140 15.21 4.12 13.96
N VAL A 141 15.20 4.93 15.00
CA VAL A 141 15.47 6.38 14.95
C VAL A 141 16.93 6.70 15.24
N GLU A 142 17.82 5.86 14.91
CA GLU A 142 19.24 6.18 15.06
C GLU A 142 19.80 6.88 13.81
#